data_41d2a7a4f8d9024ac928e13864b1db0e
#
_entry.id   41d2a7a4f8d9024ac928e13864b1db0e
#
_cell.length_a   1.000
_cell.length_b   1.000
_cell.length_c   1.000
_cell.angle_alpha   90.00
_cell.angle_beta   90.00
_cell.angle_gamma   90.00
#
_symmetry.space_group_name_H-M   'P 1'
#
loop_
_entity.id
_entity.type
_entity.pdbx_description
1 polymer ?
#
loop_
_entity_poly.entity_id
_entity_poly.type
_entity_poly.pdbx_seq_one_letter_code
_entity_poly.pdbx_strand_id
1 'polypeptide(L)' 'MQAEQNKDPTERQMTKIAREAAKFTVQMMKADGIGTAEFDFIHLVRHNPGITQAQVREQLKIDKGAAARRAASLEAKGY' A
#
# COMPACT_ATOMS: atom_id res chain seq x y z
N MET A 1 1.64 -22.92 4.25
CA MET A 1 1.08 -22.78 5.55
C MET A 1 1.86 -21.90 6.45
N GLN A 2 3.03 -22.34 6.87
CA GLN A 2 3.82 -21.57 7.81
C GLN A 2 4.22 -20.21 7.24
N ALA A 3 4.54 -20.19 5.95
CA ALA A 3 4.98 -18.95 5.32
C ALA A 3 3.90 -17.88 5.39
N GLU A 4 2.65 -18.27 5.25
CA GLU A 4 1.57 -17.31 5.31
C GLU A 4 1.37 -16.79 6.72
N GLN A 5 1.54 -17.64 7.70
CA GLN A 5 1.40 -17.21 9.08
C GLN A 5 2.48 -16.23 9.48
N ASN A 6 3.62 -16.30 8.82
CA ASN A 6 4.74 -15.41 9.12
C ASN A 6 4.72 -14.14 8.28
N LYS A 7 3.73 -13.99 7.41
CA LYS A 7 3.66 -12.83 6.56
C LYS A 7 3.30 -11.59 7.36
N ASP A 8 4.05 -10.54 7.12
CA ASP A 8 3.77 -9.26 7.73
C ASP A 8 2.39 -8.77 7.26
N PRO A 9 1.51 -8.34 8.16
CA PRO A 9 0.21 -7.81 7.75
C PRO A 9 0.31 -6.67 6.75
N THR A 10 1.37 -5.87 6.83
CA THR A 10 1.56 -4.77 5.90
C THR A 10 1.74 -5.27 4.47
N GLU A 11 2.46 -6.37 4.28
CA GLU A 11 2.64 -6.91 2.93
C GLU A 11 1.34 -7.43 2.35
N ARG A 12 0.51 -8.08 3.18
CA ARG A 12 -0.79 -8.51 2.73
C ARG A 12 -1.68 -7.32 2.36
N GLN A 13 -1.60 -6.26 3.16
CA GLN A 13 -2.33 -5.02 2.86
C GLN A 13 -1.83 -4.41 1.56
N MET A 14 -0.53 -4.42 1.31
CA MET A 14 0.02 -3.90 0.07
C MET A 14 -0.50 -4.64 -1.15
N THR A 15 -0.59 -5.96 -1.05
CA THR A 15 -1.13 -6.78 -2.14
C THR A 15 -2.58 -6.41 -2.42
N LYS A 16 -3.37 -6.26 -1.37
CA LYS A 16 -4.76 -5.87 -1.50
C LYS A 16 -4.88 -4.47 -2.11
N ILE A 17 -4.08 -3.54 -1.62
CA ILE A 17 -4.08 -2.16 -2.11
C ILE A 17 -3.76 -2.13 -3.60
N ALA A 18 -2.75 -2.86 -4.02
CA ALA A 18 -2.38 -2.90 -5.44
C ALA A 18 -3.53 -3.40 -6.30
N ARG A 19 -4.21 -4.45 -5.82
CA ARG A 19 -5.31 -5.03 -6.56
C ARG A 19 -6.52 -4.12 -6.61
N GLU A 20 -6.88 -3.52 -5.47
CA GLU A 20 -8.03 -2.64 -5.41
C GLU A 20 -7.79 -1.33 -6.14
N ALA A 21 -6.59 -0.78 -6.01
CA ALA A 21 -6.27 0.49 -6.65
C ALA A 21 -6.31 0.39 -8.17
N ALA A 22 -6.08 -0.79 -8.71
CA ALA A 22 -6.13 -0.98 -10.16
C ALA A 22 -7.52 -0.74 -10.72
N LYS A 23 -8.54 -0.75 -9.87
CA LYS A 23 -9.93 -0.53 -10.29
C LYS A 23 -10.32 0.93 -10.31
N PHE A 24 -9.45 1.83 -9.85
CA PHE A 24 -9.78 3.24 -9.71
C PHE A 24 -8.83 4.10 -10.53
N THR A 25 -9.34 5.25 -10.95
CA THR A 25 -8.49 6.25 -11.58
C THR A 25 -7.85 7.11 -10.49
N VAL A 26 -6.78 7.80 -10.87
CA VAL A 26 -6.11 8.73 -9.96
C VAL A 26 -7.09 9.78 -9.42
N GLN A 27 -7.98 10.23 -10.29
CA GLN A 27 -8.93 11.26 -9.92
C GLN A 27 -9.92 10.75 -8.86
N MET A 28 -10.33 9.51 -8.99
CA MET A 28 -11.23 8.92 -7.99
C MET A 28 -10.54 8.75 -6.65
N MET A 29 -9.26 8.39 -6.66
CA MET A 29 -8.50 8.28 -5.42
C MET A 29 -8.45 9.61 -4.69
N LYS A 30 -8.23 10.69 -5.42
CA LYS A 30 -8.18 12.01 -4.81
C LYS A 30 -9.54 12.42 -4.23
N ALA A 31 -10.61 12.07 -4.93
CA ALA A 31 -11.95 12.37 -4.46
C ALA A 31 -12.28 11.64 -3.15
N ASP A 32 -11.64 10.50 -2.92
CA ASP A 32 -11.85 9.71 -1.70
C ASP A 32 -11.03 10.22 -0.51
N GLY A 33 -10.37 11.35 -0.65
CA GLY A 33 -9.61 11.91 0.45
C GLY A 33 -8.23 11.32 0.63
N ILE A 34 -7.65 10.81 -0.45
CA ILE A 34 -6.32 10.24 -0.43
C ILE A 34 -5.29 11.37 -0.43
N GLY A 35 -4.43 11.40 0.58
CA GLY A 35 -3.37 12.38 0.65
C GLY A 35 -2.20 12.03 -0.25
N THR A 36 -1.27 12.99 -0.42
CA THR A 36 -0.12 12.79 -1.28
C THR A 36 0.71 11.57 -0.87
N ALA A 37 0.94 11.41 0.43
CA ALA A 37 1.74 10.29 0.93
C ALA A 37 1.07 8.95 0.64
N GLU A 38 -0.24 8.90 0.82
CA GLU A 38 -1.00 7.69 0.53
C GLU A 38 -1.05 7.43 -0.95
N PHE A 39 -1.18 8.48 -1.75
CA PHE A 39 -1.18 8.35 -3.19
C PHE A 39 0.15 7.76 -3.68
N ASP A 40 1.27 8.24 -3.15
CA ASP A 40 2.58 7.72 -3.53
C ASP A 40 2.71 6.25 -3.19
N PHE A 41 2.19 5.84 -2.03
CA PHE A 41 2.20 4.45 -1.62
C PHE A 41 1.39 3.59 -2.59
N ILE A 42 0.17 4.02 -2.93
CA ILE A 42 -0.68 3.31 -3.88
C ILE A 42 0.01 3.19 -5.24
N HIS A 43 0.55 4.30 -5.71
CA HIS A 43 1.18 4.35 -7.02
C HIS A 43 2.33 3.33 -7.08
N LEU A 44 3.15 3.30 -6.04
CA LEU A 44 4.31 2.42 -6.01
C LEU A 44 3.90 0.96 -6.02
N VAL A 45 2.95 0.57 -5.15
CA VAL A 45 2.55 -0.84 -5.08
C VAL A 45 1.78 -1.26 -6.32
N ARG A 46 1.01 -0.35 -6.92
CA ARG A 46 0.23 -0.66 -8.11
C ARG A 46 1.13 -0.93 -9.31
N HIS A 47 2.18 -0.13 -9.46
CA HIS A 47 3.05 -0.23 -10.62
C HIS A 47 4.22 -1.18 -10.44
N ASN A 48 4.34 -1.77 -9.25
CA ASN A 48 5.42 -2.71 -8.95
C ASN A 48 4.86 -3.93 -8.25
N PRO A 49 4.09 -4.78 -8.96
CA PRO A 49 3.50 -5.97 -8.34
C PRO A 49 4.60 -6.83 -7.72
N GLY A 50 4.37 -7.28 -6.50
CA GLY A 50 5.34 -8.09 -5.80
C GLY A 50 6.39 -7.30 -5.04
N ILE A 51 6.32 -5.96 -5.06
CA ILE A 51 7.26 -5.16 -4.29
C ILE A 51 7.13 -5.51 -2.80
N THR A 52 8.26 -5.60 -2.12
CA THR A 52 8.26 -5.93 -0.69
C THR A 52 8.12 -4.67 0.14
N GLN A 53 7.76 -4.86 1.42
CA GLN A 53 7.68 -3.75 2.36
C GLN A 53 9.03 -3.04 2.47
N ALA A 54 10.12 -3.81 2.49
CA ALA A 54 11.45 -3.22 2.58
C ALA A 54 11.73 -2.33 1.37
N GLN A 55 11.35 -2.77 0.19
CA GLN A 55 11.55 -1.98 -1.02
C GLN A 55 10.70 -0.71 -1.02
N VAL A 56 9.47 -0.80 -0.53
CA VAL A 56 8.60 0.38 -0.42
C VAL A 56 9.24 1.40 0.52
N ARG A 57 9.74 0.95 1.66
CA ARG A 57 10.36 1.86 2.62
C ARG A 57 11.58 2.54 2.01
N GLU A 58 12.35 1.80 1.24
CA GLU A 58 13.53 2.36 0.59
C GLU A 58 13.16 3.39 -0.46
N GLN A 59 12.17 3.06 -1.28
CA GLN A 59 11.74 3.94 -2.36
C GLN A 59 11.11 5.23 -1.82
N LEU A 60 10.28 5.12 -0.81
CA LEU A 60 9.59 6.27 -0.24
C LEU A 60 10.36 6.92 0.89
N LYS A 61 11.48 6.31 1.32
CA LYS A 61 12.33 6.83 2.39
C LYS A 61 11.56 6.99 3.69
N ILE A 62 10.82 5.95 4.05
CA ILE A 62 10.02 5.92 5.27
C ILE A 62 10.43 4.75 6.12
N ASP A 63 10.10 4.79 7.41
CA ASP A 63 10.40 3.69 8.30
C ASP A 63 9.27 2.67 8.29
N LYS A 64 9.48 1.56 9.01
CA LYS A 64 8.51 0.46 9.04
C LYS A 64 7.18 0.91 9.62
N GLY A 65 7.21 1.72 10.67
CA GLY A 65 5.99 2.22 11.29
C GLY A 65 5.17 3.08 10.35
N ALA A 66 5.83 3.95 9.60
CA ALA A 66 5.14 4.81 8.64
C ALA A 66 4.50 3.98 7.53
N ALA A 67 5.22 2.97 7.04
CA ALA A 67 4.67 2.09 6.00
C ALA A 67 3.43 1.37 6.50
N ALA A 68 3.50 0.84 7.72
CA ALA A 68 2.36 0.13 8.31
C ALA A 68 1.16 1.06 8.49
N ARG A 69 1.39 2.28 8.94
CA ARG A 69 0.30 3.24 9.15
C ARG A 69 -0.37 3.60 7.82
N ARG A 70 0.43 3.78 6.76
CA ARG A 70 -0.15 4.10 5.45
C ARG A 70 -0.97 2.95 4.90
N ALA A 71 -0.46 1.72 5.03
CA ALA A 71 -1.19 0.56 4.57
C ALA A 71 -2.51 0.39 5.33
N ALA A 72 -2.47 0.55 6.66
CA ALA A 72 -3.67 0.42 7.48
C ALA A 72 -4.69 1.52 7.15
N SER A 73 -4.22 2.74 6.93
CA SER A 73 -5.11 3.86 6.58
C SER A 73 -5.81 3.59 5.26
N LEU A 74 -5.08 3.11 4.27
CA LEU A 74 -5.66 2.82 2.97
C LEU A 74 -6.63 1.66 3.03
N GLU A 75 -6.31 0.64 3.82
CA GLU A 75 -7.24 -0.48 3.99
C GLU A 75 -8.55 -0.01 4.61
N ALA A 76 -8.47 0.89 5.59
CA ALA A 76 -9.67 1.45 6.21
C ALA A 76 -10.51 2.23 5.22
N LYS A 77 -9.91 2.75 4.17
CA LYS A 77 -10.62 3.48 3.12
C LYS A 77 -11.11 2.57 1.99
N GLY A 78 -10.91 1.26 2.13
CA GLY A 78 -11.42 0.31 1.15
C GLY A 78 -10.42 -0.14 0.10
N TYR A 79 -9.17 0.20 0.26
CA TYR A 79 -8.14 -0.22 -0.68
C TYR A 79 -7.39 -1.44 -0.23
#